data_2d946b6143288587ae6f1726e31e4f64
#
_entry.id   2d946b6143288587ae6f1726e31e4f64
#
_cell.length_a   1.000
_cell.length_b   1.000
_cell.length_c   1.000
_cell.angle_alpha   90.00
_cell.angle_beta   90.00
_cell.angle_gamma   90.00
#
_symmetry.space_group_name_H-M   'P 1'
#
loop_
_entity.id
_entity.type
_entity.pdbx_description
1 polymer ?
#
loop_
_entity_poly.entity_id
_entity_poly.type
_entity_poly.pdbx_seq_one_letter_code
_entity_poly.pdbx_strand_id
1 'polypeptide(L)'
;MKRRNILFILSALILLIVGGLTWGSFYMLNYSLRPDKNKETKEESLAYMFREYPYIKPWIDSLQEVGALRDTNIYSPANNVKLHAYYIKASRPTTHTAVIVHGYTDNAIRIMQIGYMYNHDLGFNILLPDLQYHGQSEGNAIQMGWQVS
;
A
#
# COMPACT_ATOMS: atom_id res chain seq x y z
N MET A 1 -36.19 -35.03 -28.51
CA MET A 1 -35.07 -34.14 -28.93
C MET A 1 -33.94 -35.02 -29.48
N LYS A 2 -33.37 -34.74 -30.67
CA LYS A 2 -32.30 -35.59 -31.24
C LYS A 2 -31.04 -35.50 -30.34
N ARG A 3 -30.38 -36.61 -30.07
CA ARG A 3 -29.16 -36.70 -29.20
C ARG A 3 -28.11 -35.62 -29.54
N ARG A 4 -27.98 -35.30 -30.83
CA ARG A 4 -27.12 -34.22 -31.33
C ARG A 4 -27.47 -32.84 -30.74
N ASN A 5 -28.76 -32.49 -30.62
CA ASN A 5 -29.20 -31.20 -30.08
C ASN A 5 -28.95 -31.11 -28.58
N ILE A 6 -29.05 -32.22 -27.84
CA ILE A 6 -28.69 -32.26 -26.40
C ILE A 6 -27.21 -32.00 -26.23
N LEU A 7 -26.35 -32.63 -27.03
CA LEU A 7 -24.90 -32.39 -26.97
C LEU A 7 -24.52 -30.93 -27.29
N PHE A 8 -25.18 -30.32 -28.28
CA PHE A 8 -24.98 -28.90 -28.59
C PHE A 8 -25.38 -27.99 -27.43
N ILE A 9 -26.51 -28.23 -26.78
CA ILE A 9 -26.97 -27.45 -25.63
C ILE A 9 -26.01 -27.61 -24.46
N LEU A 10 -25.57 -28.83 -24.18
CA LEU A 10 -24.60 -29.08 -23.09
C LEU A 10 -23.25 -28.41 -23.36
N SER A 11 -22.73 -28.50 -24.59
CA SER A 11 -21.46 -27.81 -24.91
C SER A 11 -21.59 -26.30 -24.85
N ALA A 12 -22.69 -25.71 -25.31
CA ALA A 12 -22.96 -24.30 -25.19
C ALA A 12 -23.03 -23.85 -23.72
N LEU A 13 -23.70 -24.66 -22.88
CA LEU A 13 -23.77 -24.37 -21.44
C LEU A 13 -22.39 -24.41 -20.76
N ILE A 14 -21.58 -25.42 -21.09
CA ILE A 14 -20.20 -25.52 -20.59
C ILE A 14 -19.38 -24.30 -21.01
N LEU A 15 -19.45 -23.88 -22.27
CA LEU A 15 -18.75 -22.71 -22.76
C LEU A 15 -19.18 -21.43 -22.05
N LEU A 16 -20.46 -21.25 -21.77
CA LEU A 16 -20.98 -20.13 -21.00
C LEU A 16 -20.44 -20.13 -19.56
N ILE A 17 -20.42 -21.28 -18.91
CA ILE A 17 -19.88 -21.42 -17.54
C ILE A 17 -18.40 -21.12 -17.54
N VAL A 18 -17.61 -21.71 -18.43
CA VAL A 18 -16.15 -21.47 -18.52
C VAL A 18 -15.87 -20.01 -18.85
N GLY A 19 -16.59 -19.42 -19.80
CA GLY A 19 -16.48 -18.00 -20.14
C GLY A 19 -16.79 -17.09 -18.97
N GLY A 20 -17.88 -17.36 -18.25
CA GLY A 20 -18.27 -16.60 -17.06
C GLY A 20 -17.25 -16.69 -15.92
N LEU A 21 -16.74 -17.89 -15.64
CA LEU A 21 -15.70 -18.10 -14.63
C LEU A 21 -14.38 -17.39 -15.01
N THR A 22 -13.99 -17.48 -16.27
CA THR A 22 -12.78 -16.81 -16.77
C THR A 22 -12.91 -15.30 -16.66
N TRP A 23 -14.02 -14.73 -17.14
CA TRP A 23 -14.28 -13.29 -17.03
C TRP A 23 -14.31 -12.82 -15.56
N GLY A 24 -15.02 -13.57 -14.69
CA GLY A 24 -15.09 -13.30 -13.26
C GLY A 24 -13.72 -13.33 -12.60
N SER A 25 -12.87 -14.30 -12.97
CA SER A 25 -11.50 -14.39 -12.45
C SER A 25 -10.64 -13.18 -12.86
N PHE A 26 -10.72 -12.76 -14.12
CA PHE A 26 -10.02 -11.55 -14.59
C PHE A 26 -10.54 -10.27 -13.92
N TYR A 27 -11.86 -10.18 -13.72
CA TYR A 27 -12.46 -9.05 -13.00
C TYR A 27 -11.96 -8.99 -11.55
N MET A 28 -11.99 -10.09 -10.82
CA MET A 28 -11.52 -10.16 -9.43
C MET A 28 -10.02 -9.90 -9.32
N LEU A 29 -9.22 -10.42 -10.23
CA LEU A 29 -7.79 -10.15 -10.28
C LEU A 29 -7.52 -8.66 -10.49
N ASN A 30 -8.18 -8.04 -11.46
CA ASN A 30 -8.01 -6.61 -11.71
C ASN A 30 -8.48 -5.75 -10.52
N TYR A 31 -9.58 -6.12 -9.87
CA TYR A 31 -10.07 -5.47 -8.65
C TYR A 31 -9.06 -5.58 -7.50
N SER A 32 -8.47 -6.77 -7.30
CA SER A 32 -7.48 -6.99 -6.24
C SER A 32 -6.17 -6.25 -6.49
N LEU A 33 -5.71 -6.18 -7.75
CA LEU A 33 -4.47 -5.48 -8.09
C LEU A 33 -4.63 -3.96 -8.15
N ARG A 34 -5.85 -3.47 -8.34
CA ARG A 34 -6.17 -2.04 -8.45
C ARG A 34 -7.36 -1.69 -7.57
N PRO A 35 -7.26 -1.95 -6.25
CA PRO A 35 -8.31 -1.56 -5.34
C PRO A 35 -8.40 -0.04 -5.38
N ASP A 36 -9.57 0.43 -5.66
CA ASP A 36 -10.00 1.82 -5.65
C ASP A 36 -9.07 2.86 -6.32
N LYS A 37 -9.61 3.56 -7.29
CA LYS A 37 -8.97 4.72 -7.93
C LYS A 37 -8.94 5.95 -7.02
N ASN A 38 -9.77 5.98 -5.98
CA ASN A 38 -9.83 7.05 -5.00
C ASN A 38 -8.92 6.70 -3.83
N LYS A 39 -7.60 6.82 -4.06
CA LYS A 39 -6.63 6.74 -2.97
C LYS A 39 -7.00 7.77 -1.91
N GLU A 40 -7.04 7.32 -0.65
CA GLU A 40 -7.19 8.19 0.50
C GLU A 40 -6.13 9.30 0.44
N THR A 41 -6.55 10.53 0.64
CA THR A 41 -5.63 11.68 0.65
C THR A 41 -4.73 11.66 1.89
N LYS A 42 -3.64 12.42 1.84
CA LYS A 42 -2.74 12.60 2.99
C LYS A 42 -3.51 13.14 4.20
N GLU A 43 -4.39 14.10 3.97
CA GLU A 43 -5.20 14.75 4.99
C GLU A 43 -6.20 13.78 5.64
N GLU A 44 -6.84 12.95 4.85
CA GLU A 44 -7.78 11.92 5.35
C GLU A 44 -7.04 10.86 6.18
N SER A 45 -5.87 10.40 5.71
CA SER A 45 -5.03 9.45 6.43
C SER A 45 -4.53 10.02 7.77
N LEU A 46 -4.11 11.30 7.80
CA LEU A 46 -3.73 12.00 9.03
C LEU A 46 -4.91 12.19 9.98
N ALA A 47 -6.08 12.58 9.46
CA ALA A 47 -7.28 12.73 10.26
C ALA A 47 -7.70 11.41 10.91
N TYR A 48 -7.63 10.31 10.16
CA TYR A 48 -7.84 8.96 10.70
C TYR A 48 -6.84 8.65 11.81
N MET A 49 -5.53 8.85 11.54
CA MET A 49 -4.46 8.53 12.48
C MET A 49 -4.61 9.31 13.80
N PHE A 50 -4.91 10.60 13.73
CA PHE A 50 -5.08 11.45 14.92
C PHE A 50 -6.35 11.12 15.71
N ARG A 51 -7.39 10.61 15.05
CA ARG A 51 -8.60 10.14 15.72
C ARG A 51 -8.39 8.83 16.46
N GLU A 52 -7.74 7.86 15.80
CA GLU A 52 -7.54 6.52 16.37
C GLU A 52 -6.39 6.49 17.39
N TYR A 53 -5.37 7.35 17.19
CA TYR A 53 -4.17 7.42 18.01
C TYR A 53 -3.84 8.89 18.38
N PRO A 54 -4.59 9.52 19.28
CA PRO A 54 -4.45 10.95 19.58
C PRO A 54 -3.04 11.37 20.04
N TYR A 55 -2.28 10.47 20.66
CA TYR A 55 -0.92 10.71 21.11
C TYR A 55 0.09 10.91 19.97
N ILE A 56 -0.24 10.51 18.74
CA ILE A 56 0.60 10.65 17.56
C ILE A 56 0.69 12.12 17.11
N LYS A 57 -0.37 12.88 17.28
CA LYS A 57 -0.39 14.27 16.81
C LYS A 57 0.70 15.14 17.45
N PRO A 58 0.83 15.24 18.78
CA PRO A 58 1.89 16.05 19.38
C PRO A 58 3.30 15.56 19.02
N TRP A 59 3.48 14.26 18.81
CA TRP A 59 4.76 13.73 18.34
C TRP A 59 5.08 14.19 16.92
N ILE A 60 4.13 14.08 15.98
CA ILE A 60 4.31 14.55 14.59
C ILE A 60 4.57 16.05 14.56
N ASP A 61 3.80 16.84 15.32
CA ASP A 61 3.97 18.29 15.41
C ASP A 61 5.41 18.63 15.88
N SER A 62 5.91 17.95 16.91
CA SER A 62 7.29 18.15 17.42
C SER A 62 8.36 17.76 16.39
N LEU A 63 8.15 16.70 15.63
CA LEU A 63 9.08 16.29 14.57
C LEU A 63 9.14 17.29 13.41
N GLN A 64 7.99 17.88 13.07
CA GLN A 64 7.90 18.93 12.04
C GLN A 64 8.59 20.20 12.50
N GLU A 65 8.39 20.63 13.75
CA GLU A 65 9.00 21.82 14.33
C GLU A 65 10.54 21.76 14.26
N VAL A 66 11.13 20.60 14.56
CA VAL A 66 12.59 20.43 14.52
C VAL A 66 13.12 19.93 13.16
N GLY A 67 12.28 19.78 12.15
CA GLY A 67 12.64 19.28 10.82
C GLY A 67 13.13 17.82 10.79
N ALA A 68 12.72 17.01 11.77
CA ALA A 68 13.10 15.61 11.86
C ALA A 68 12.25 14.70 10.99
N LEU A 69 11.00 15.09 10.67
CA LEU A 69 10.12 14.41 9.71
C LEU A 69 10.35 14.97 8.31
N ARG A 70 10.69 14.10 7.37
CA ARG A 70 10.96 14.48 5.98
C ARG A 70 10.18 13.62 5.02
N ASP A 71 9.51 14.26 4.06
CA ASP A 71 9.05 13.59 2.84
C ASP A 71 10.27 13.28 1.95
N THR A 72 10.36 12.06 1.46
CA THR A 72 11.44 11.64 0.56
C THR A 72 10.92 10.73 -0.54
N ASN A 73 11.72 10.50 -1.55
CA ASN A 73 11.40 9.60 -2.65
C ASN A 73 12.51 8.59 -2.83
N ILE A 74 12.13 7.36 -3.08
CA ILE A 74 13.00 6.24 -3.38
C ILE A 74 12.62 5.74 -4.78
N TYR A 75 13.60 5.47 -5.63
CA TYR A 75 13.34 4.90 -6.95
C TYR A 75 13.55 3.40 -6.91
N SER A 76 12.53 2.66 -7.34
CA SER A 76 12.63 1.20 -7.48
C SER A 76 13.64 0.86 -8.57
N PRO A 77 14.69 0.07 -8.30
CA PRO A 77 15.69 -0.26 -9.30
C PRO A 77 15.15 -1.16 -10.41
N ALA A 78 14.07 -1.90 -10.15
CA ALA A 78 13.51 -2.86 -11.10
C ALA A 78 12.73 -2.19 -12.25
N ASN A 79 12.00 -1.10 -11.98
CA ASN A 79 11.09 -0.47 -12.93
C ASN A 79 11.14 1.05 -12.92
N ASN A 80 12.10 1.63 -12.21
CA ASN A 80 12.28 3.08 -12.03
C ASN A 80 11.02 3.82 -11.56
N VAL A 81 10.13 3.12 -10.86
CA VAL A 81 8.93 3.72 -10.25
C VAL A 81 9.35 4.52 -9.03
N LYS A 82 8.85 5.74 -8.93
CA LYS A 82 9.06 6.63 -7.79
C LYS A 82 8.16 6.20 -6.64
N LEU A 83 8.78 5.79 -5.55
CA LEU A 83 8.12 5.45 -4.30
C LEU A 83 8.29 6.61 -3.32
N HIS A 84 7.18 7.06 -2.76
CA HIS A 84 7.18 8.04 -1.69
C HIS A 84 7.53 7.36 -0.35
N ALA A 85 8.17 8.07 0.56
CA ALA A 85 8.45 7.59 1.91
C ALA A 85 8.53 8.75 2.91
N TYR A 86 8.18 8.48 4.16
CA TYR A 86 8.51 9.35 5.28
C TYR A 86 9.80 8.85 5.94
N TYR A 87 10.79 9.73 6.06
CA TYR A 87 11.95 9.49 6.88
C TYR A 87 11.85 10.33 8.17
N ILE A 88 12.00 9.68 9.31
CA ILE A 88 11.98 10.34 10.62
C ILE A 88 13.33 10.09 11.30
N LYS A 89 14.03 11.18 11.59
CA LYS A 89 15.30 11.14 12.28
C LYS A 89 15.07 10.95 13.79
N ALA A 90 15.91 10.13 14.41
CA ALA A 90 15.93 9.97 15.87
C ALA A 90 16.35 11.27 16.56
N SER A 91 15.83 11.50 17.76
CA SER A 91 16.17 12.66 18.61
C SER A 91 17.64 12.66 19.08
N ARG A 92 18.27 11.48 19.12
CA ARG A 92 19.70 11.29 19.45
C ARG A 92 20.41 10.56 18.32
N PRO A 93 21.72 10.77 18.15
CA PRO A 93 22.50 10.02 17.17
C PRO A 93 22.38 8.52 17.38
N THR A 94 22.05 7.80 16.32
CA THR A 94 21.91 6.33 16.32
C THR A 94 22.29 5.77 14.96
N THR A 95 22.83 4.55 14.94
CA THR A 95 23.07 3.76 13.73
C THR A 95 21.89 2.86 13.39
N HIS A 96 20.89 2.78 14.27
CA HIS A 96 19.72 1.93 14.07
C HIS A 96 18.68 2.65 13.22
N THR A 97 18.18 1.96 12.20
CA THR A 97 17.08 2.44 11.36
C THR A 97 16.07 1.30 11.20
N ALA A 98 14.82 1.56 11.53
CA ALA A 98 13.72 0.65 11.26
C ALA A 98 13.05 1.03 9.94
N VAL A 99 12.87 0.05 9.07
CA VAL A 99 12.03 0.17 7.86
C VAL A 99 10.71 -0.49 8.17
N ILE A 100 9.62 0.29 8.15
CA ILE A 100 8.29 -0.17 8.53
C ILE A 100 7.39 -0.08 7.30
N VAL A 101 6.90 -1.23 6.85
CA VAL A 101 6.14 -1.36 5.62
C VAL A 101 4.67 -1.65 5.95
N HIS A 102 3.77 -0.90 5.33
CA HIS A 102 2.33 -1.07 5.51
C HIS A 102 1.79 -2.31 4.78
N GLY A 103 0.55 -2.70 5.11
CA GLY A 103 -0.15 -3.81 4.49
C GLY A 103 -0.87 -3.46 3.17
N TYR A 104 -1.57 -4.45 2.64
CA TYR A 104 -2.44 -4.31 1.47
C TYR A 104 -3.51 -3.24 1.71
N THR A 105 -3.72 -2.36 0.73
CA THR A 105 -4.68 -1.22 0.77
C THR A 105 -4.42 -0.15 1.84
N ASP A 106 -3.30 -0.19 2.50
CA ASP A 106 -2.90 0.77 3.53
C ASP A 106 -1.88 1.80 2.98
N ASN A 107 -1.33 2.67 3.82
CA ASN A 107 -0.28 3.63 3.43
C ASN A 107 0.67 3.93 4.62
N ALA A 108 1.75 4.64 4.33
CA ALA A 108 2.79 4.96 5.30
C ALA A 108 2.27 5.77 6.50
N ILE A 109 1.28 6.63 6.32
CA ILE A 109 0.70 7.43 7.40
C ILE A 109 -0.07 6.55 8.38
N ARG A 110 -0.84 5.60 7.86
CA ARG A 110 -1.71 4.75 8.69
C ARG A 110 -0.97 3.75 9.57
N ILE A 111 0.34 3.60 9.40
CA ILE A 111 1.21 2.78 10.25
C ILE A 111 2.17 3.61 11.12
N MET A 112 2.00 4.93 11.18
CA MET A 112 2.87 5.82 11.98
C MET A 112 2.85 5.50 13.48
N GLN A 113 1.79 4.87 14.00
CA GLN A 113 1.76 4.39 15.39
C GLN A 113 2.86 3.37 15.69
N ILE A 114 3.23 2.54 14.70
CA ILE A 114 4.37 1.62 14.82
C ILE A 114 5.68 2.42 14.77
N GLY A 115 5.73 3.42 13.89
CA GLY A 115 6.86 4.35 13.81
C GLY A 115 7.10 5.08 15.13
N TYR A 116 6.04 5.49 15.83
CA TYR A 116 6.15 6.11 17.16
C TYR A 116 6.91 5.22 18.12
N MET A 117 6.56 3.94 18.24
CA MET A 117 7.24 3.00 19.13
C MET A 117 8.75 2.91 18.82
N TYR A 118 9.12 2.79 17.56
CA TYR A 118 10.53 2.69 17.19
C TYR A 118 11.30 4.00 17.34
N ASN A 119 10.69 5.13 17.01
CA ASN A 119 11.39 6.43 17.08
C ASN A 119 11.36 7.03 18.47
N HIS A 120 10.17 7.17 19.07
CA HIS A 120 9.99 7.82 20.37
C HIS A 120 10.51 6.95 21.52
N ASP A 121 10.14 5.66 21.53
CA ASP A 121 10.45 4.80 22.70
C ASP A 121 11.83 4.14 22.57
N LEU A 122 12.23 3.72 21.36
CA LEU A 122 13.50 3.02 21.13
C LEU A 122 14.62 3.91 20.57
N GLY A 123 14.30 5.14 20.12
CA GLY A 123 15.28 6.07 19.60
C GLY A 123 15.90 5.70 18.25
N PHE A 124 15.16 5.00 17.39
CA PHE A 124 15.61 4.61 16.05
C PHE A 124 15.26 5.69 15.02
N ASN A 125 16.07 5.80 13.99
CA ASN A 125 15.58 6.40 12.74
C ASN A 125 14.52 5.49 12.13
N ILE A 126 13.56 6.06 11.43
CA ILE A 126 12.54 5.27 10.72
C ILE A 126 12.43 5.68 9.26
N LEU A 127 12.13 4.70 8.43
CA LEU A 127 11.71 4.86 7.06
C LEU A 127 10.36 4.16 6.88
N LEU A 128 9.35 4.91 6.47
CA LEU A 128 7.99 4.47 6.22
C LEU A 128 7.70 4.65 4.71
N PRO A 129 7.99 3.68 3.85
CA PRO A 129 7.68 3.78 2.44
C PRO A 129 6.20 3.52 2.17
N ASP A 130 5.61 4.28 1.25
CA ASP A 130 4.42 3.87 0.53
C ASP A 130 4.82 2.83 -0.52
N LEU A 131 4.23 1.65 -0.48
CA LEU A 131 4.45 0.64 -1.50
C LEU A 131 3.94 1.12 -2.86
N GLN A 132 4.40 0.49 -3.93
CA GLN A 132 3.93 0.80 -5.29
C GLN A 132 2.40 0.77 -5.35
N TYR A 133 1.81 1.80 -6.00
CA TYR A 133 0.35 1.99 -6.11
C TYR A 133 -0.39 2.27 -4.79
N HIS A 134 0.33 2.61 -3.71
CA HIS A 134 -0.26 3.02 -2.43
C HIS A 134 0.14 4.45 -2.09
N GLY A 135 -0.63 5.09 -1.21
CA GLY A 135 -0.35 6.43 -0.70
C GLY A 135 0.02 7.41 -1.80
N GLN A 136 1.20 8.02 -1.70
CA GLN A 136 1.73 8.98 -2.67
C GLN A 136 2.69 8.36 -3.68
N SER A 137 2.91 7.04 -3.63
CA SER A 137 3.77 6.31 -4.57
C SER A 137 3.12 6.16 -5.93
N GLU A 138 3.97 6.18 -6.96
CA GLU A 138 3.56 5.89 -8.34
C GLU A 138 3.26 4.39 -8.52
N GLY A 139 2.73 4.07 -9.69
CA GLY A 139 2.43 2.71 -10.11
C GLY A 139 1.05 2.61 -10.75
N ASN A 140 0.77 1.46 -11.33
CA ASN A 140 -0.49 1.15 -12.00
C ASN A 140 -1.23 -0.05 -11.40
N ALA A 141 -0.58 -0.75 -10.49
CA ALA A 141 -1.14 -1.88 -9.75
C ALA A 141 -0.33 -2.14 -8.48
N ILE A 142 -0.96 -2.77 -7.49
CA ILE A 142 -0.29 -3.29 -6.31
C ILE A 142 0.62 -4.44 -6.74
N GLN A 143 1.87 -4.40 -6.28
CA GLN A 143 2.85 -5.44 -6.57
C GLN A 143 3.56 -5.86 -5.29
N MET A 144 3.65 -7.17 -5.09
CA MET A 144 4.40 -7.78 -3.99
C MET A 144 5.59 -8.59 -4.56
N GLY A 145 6.47 -7.91 -5.29
CA GLY A 145 7.68 -8.55 -5.83
C GLY A 145 7.51 -9.26 -7.17
N TRP A 146 6.40 -9.13 -7.86
CA TRP A 146 6.13 -9.78 -9.15
C TRP A 146 7.10 -9.39 -10.29
N GLN A 147 7.77 -8.23 -10.20
CA GLN A 147 8.66 -7.73 -11.26
C GLN A 147 10.11 -7.54 -10.77
N VAL A 148 10.57 -8.33 -9.82
CA VAL A 148 11.94 -8.26 -9.28
C VAL A 148 12.85 -9.34 -9.89
N SER A 149 12.57 -9.76 -11.11
CA SER A 149 13.44 -10.68 -11.85
C SER A 149 14.05 -10.00 -13.06
#